data_4d657c3e08b9a7fa9a53477c69a29e5a
#
_entry.id   4d657c3e08b9a7fa9a53477c69a29e5a
#
_cell.length_a   1.000
_cell.length_b   1.000
_cell.length_c   1.000
_cell.angle_alpha   90.00
_cell.angle_beta   90.00
_cell.angle_gamma   90.00
#
_symmetry.space_group_name_H-M   'P 1'
#
loop_
_entity.id
_entity.type
_entity.pdbx_description
1 polymer ?
#
loop_
_entity_poly.entity_id
_entity_poly.type
_entity_poly.pdbx_seq_one_letter_code
_entity_poly.pdbx_strand_id
1 'polypeptide(L)'
;MSTVLAIDAGQTGIKVRAGGQDLVFPGIDTHEELLPQLAAVARAALDGTGTPASVVTAGVSGLTTREADAAALLTRIDEPRVHEVILAHDSTTSFLGALGDVHGAVVAAGTGVVTLAVGATQVARVDGWGYLMGDAGSGYWIGREALDAVMREFDGRGPATALRQVAEERWPDLTQAYIDLQADHDRVRVVASFAAHVARLAAEGDAVSQHITVRAGGELAHSVETALRRVRTDPSEHFSVCAIGGVFRSPQLHEAFASHIAASDFDVALVEPRGHGIDGAVALADLGPRHPLAPAVWRASA
;
A
#
# COMPACT_ATOMS: atom_id res chain seq x y z
N MET A 1 -15.69 -26.31 8.01
CA MET A 1 -15.13 -24.99 7.74
C MET A 1 -13.82 -25.20 7.00
N SER A 2 -13.66 -24.61 5.83
CA SER A 2 -12.39 -24.65 5.08
C SER A 2 -11.29 -23.96 5.92
N THR A 3 -10.17 -24.62 6.10
CA THR A 3 -9.04 -24.02 6.81
C THR A 3 -8.24 -23.19 5.81
N VAL A 4 -8.11 -21.90 6.09
CA VAL A 4 -7.45 -20.93 5.20
C VAL A 4 -6.00 -20.73 5.63
N LEU A 5 -5.08 -20.76 4.66
CA LEU A 5 -3.76 -20.17 4.77
C LEU A 5 -3.79 -18.84 4.02
N ALA A 6 -3.68 -17.74 4.75
CA ALA A 6 -3.71 -16.40 4.19
C ALA A 6 -2.31 -15.80 4.11
N ILE A 7 -2.01 -15.12 3.00
CA ILE A 7 -0.71 -14.50 2.70
C ILE A 7 -0.95 -13.02 2.38
N ASP A 8 -0.23 -12.14 3.07
CA ASP A 8 -0.13 -10.70 2.76
C ASP A 8 1.32 -10.43 2.33
N ALA A 9 1.53 -10.37 1.01
CA ALA A 9 2.85 -10.40 0.40
C ALA A 9 3.27 -9.01 -0.09
N GLY A 10 4.12 -8.35 0.71
CA GLY A 10 4.74 -7.07 0.39
C GLY A 10 6.22 -7.18 0.02
N GLN A 11 6.79 -6.11 -0.53
CA GLN A 11 8.22 -6.02 -0.86
C GLN A 11 9.13 -5.96 0.38
N THR A 12 8.63 -5.50 1.52
CA THR A 12 9.40 -5.39 2.76
C THR A 12 9.26 -6.61 3.67
N GLY A 13 8.27 -7.45 3.44
CA GLY A 13 8.00 -8.65 4.22
C GLY A 13 6.70 -9.31 3.79
N ILE A 14 6.61 -10.61 4.02
CA ILE A 14 5.42 -11.42 3.78
C ILE A 14 4.89 -11.88 5.14
N LYS A 15 3.62 -11.58 5.41
CA LYS A 15 2.91 -12.10 6.58
C LYS A 15 2.03 -13.26 6.14
N VAL A 16 2.03 -14.32 6.93
CA VAL A 16 1.20 -15.50 6.68
C VAL A 16 0.42 -15.83 7.93
N ARG A 17 -0.87 -16.12 7.78
CA ARG A 17 -1.72 -16.62 8.86
C ARG A 17 -2.25 -18.01 8.53
N ALA A 18 -1.97 -18.97 9.41
CA ALA A 18 -2.44 -20.35 9.28
C ALA A 18 -2.80 -20.91 10.67
N GLY A 19 -3.98 -21.49 10.83
CA GLY A 19 -4.42 -22.09 12.08
C GLY A 19 -4.41 -21.16 13.30
N GLY A 20 -4.58 -19.84 13.10
CA GLY A 20 -4.51 -18.83 14.16
C GLY A 20 -3.09 -18.41 14.55
N GLN A 21 -2.06 -18.88 13.85
CA GLN A 21 -0.67 -18.48 14.01
C GLN A 21 -0.25 -17.51 12.91
N ASP A 22 0.47 -16.45 13.28
CA ASP A 22 1.06 -15.51 12.35
C ASP A 22 2.56 -15.79 12.19
N LEU A 23 3.00 -15.93 10.94
CA LEU A 23 4.39 -16.13 10.53
C LEU A 23 4.84 -14.94 9.70
N VAL A 24 6.15 -14.68 9.69
CA VAL A 24 6.76 -13.61 8.89
C VAL A 24 7.90 -14.22 8.06
N PHE A 25 7.91 -13.85 6.76
CA PHE A 25 8.94 -14.24 5.80
C PHE A 25 9.59 -13.00 5.18
N PRO A 26 10.78 -13.14 4.57
CA PRO A 26 11.35 -12.07 3.75
C PRO A 26 10.36 -11.55 2.69
N GLY A 27 10.50 -10.28 2.30
CA GLY A 27 9.64 -9.68 1.28
C GLY A 27 9.86 -10.28 -0.11
N ILE A 28 8.94 -9.98 -1.02
CA ILE A 28 9.05 -10.39 -2.43
C ILE A 28 10.27 -9.73 -3.06
N ASP A 29 11.13 -10.53 -3.71
CA ASP A 29 12.14 -10.04 -4.62
C ASP A 29 11.49 -9.74 -5.99
N THR A 30 11.47 -8.46 -6.35
CA THR A 30 10.88 -8.00 -7.62
C THR A 30 11.72 -8.33 -8.86
N HIS A 31 12.93 -8.86 -8.68
CA HIS A 31 13.79 -9.32 -9.77
C HIS A 31 13.60 -10.81 -10.09
N GLU A 32 12.86 -11.53 -9.25
CA GLU A 32 12.54 -12.95 -9.42
C GLU A 32 11.06 -13.16 -9.78
N GLU A 33 10.74 -14.33 -10.34
CA GLU A 33 9.36 -14.70 -10.62
C GLU A 33 8.52 -14.78 -9.33
N LEU A 34 7.33 -14.18 -9.36
CA LEU A 34 6.45 -14.06 -8.19
C LEU A 34 5.90 -15.41 -7.71
N LEU A 35 5.35 -16.22 -8.62
CA LEU A 35 4.61 -17.44 -8.23
C LEU A 35 5.47 -18.50 -7.54
N PRO A 36 6.73 -18.74 -7.94
CA PRO A 36 7.63 -19.63 -7.20
C PRO A 36 7.88 -19.17 -5.76
N GLN A 37 8.04 -17.86 -5.54
CA GLN A 37 8.24 -17.29 -4.19
C GLN A 37 7.01 -17.51 -3.31
N LEU A 38 5.80 -17.21 -3.82
CA LEU A 38 4.56 -17.44 -3.09
C LEU A 38 4.34 -18.92 -2.77
N ALA A 39 4.64 -19.81 -3.72
CA ALA A 39 4.53 -21.26 -3.49
C ALA A 39 5.51 -21.75 -2.41
N ALA A 40 6.73 -21.25 -2.42
CA ALA A 40 7.74 -21.58 -1.38
C ALA A 40 7.28 -21.13 0.01
N VAL A 41 6.74 -19.90 0.12
CA VAL A 41 6.19 -19.36 1.37
C VAL A 41 4.99 -20.18 1.84
N ALA A 42 4.06 -20.53 0.94
CA ALA A 42 2.89 -21.34 1.29
C ALA A 42 3.30 -22.72 1.84
N ARG A 43 4.21 -23.43 1.14
CA ARG A 43 4.74 -24.73 1.62
C ARG A 43 5.44 -24.61 2.97
N ALA A 44 6.34 -23.66 3.12
CA ALA A 44 7.05 -23.45 4.38
C ALA A 44 6.10 -23.15 5.56
N ALA A 45 5.02 -22.41 5.31
CA ALA A 45 4.02 -22.12 6.33
C ALA A 45 3.16 -23.34 6.67
N LEU A 46 2.78 -24.17 5.68
CA LEU A 46 2.06 -25.42 5.88
C LEU A 46 2.89 -26.42 6.70
N ASP A 47 4.16 -26.58 6.34
CA ASP A 47 5.11 -27.46 7.04
C ASP A 47 5.37 -26.98 8.46
N GLY A 48 5.62 -25.67 8.61
CA GLY A 48 6.00 -25.08 9.90
C GLY A 48 4.86 -25.06 10.93
N THR A 49 3.63 -24.91 10.50
CA THR A 49 2.46 -24.87 11.40
C THR A 49 1.81 -26.24 11.60
N GLY A 50 2.03 -27.19 10.67
CA GLY A 50 1.32 -28.46 10.63
C GLY A 50 -0.20 -28.32 10.42
N THR A 51 -0.66 -27.10 10.08
CA THR A 51 -2.09 -26.81 9.93
C THR A 51 -2.57 -27.30 8.57
N PRO A 52 -3.61 -28.15 8.50
CA PRO A 52 -4.18 -28.53 7.23
C PRO A 52 -4.94 -27.33 6.64
N ALA A 53 -4.47 -26.76 5.55
CA ALA A 53 -5.22 -25.76 4.80
C ALA A 53 -5.84 -26.37 3.54
N SER A 54 -7.09 -26.04 3.29
CA SER A 54 -7.79 -26.41 2.05
C SER A 54 -7.85 -25.26 1.04
N VAL A 55 -7.67 -24.02 1.50
CA VAL A 55 -7.68 -22.81 0.69
C VAL A 55 -6.43 -22.01 0.98
N VAL A 56 -5.74 -21.55 -0.04
CA VAL A 56 -4.65 -20.56 0.05
C VAL A 56 -5.12 -19.24 -0.56
N THR A 57 -5.08 -18.18 0.22
CA THR A 57 -5.42 -16.83 -0.25
C THR A 57 -4.18 -15.94 -0.21
N ALA A 58 -4.01 -15.06 -1.19
CA ALA A 58 -2.89 -14.13 -1.19
C ALA A 58 -3.27 -12.74 -1.71
N GLY A 59 -2.97 -11.71 -0.90
CA GLY A 59 -2.89 -10.32 -1.31
C GLY A 59 -1.45 -9.98 -1.66
N VAL A 60 -1.19 -9.51 -2.87
CA VAL A 60 0.17 -9.38 -3.40
C VAL A 60 0.43 -7.96 -3.90
N SER A 61 1.48 -7.34 -3.39
CA SER A 61 1.91 -6.01 -3.80
C SER A 61 2.45 -6.05 -5.23
N GLY A 62 1.96 -5.15 -6.07
CA GLY A 62 2.39 -5.05 -7.45
C GLY A 62 1.88 -6.15 -8.37
N LEU A 63 0.95 -7.01 -7.93
CA LEU A 63 0.35 -8.05 -8.75
C LEU A 63 -0.27 -7.47 -10.02
N THR A 64 0.23 -7.91 -11.16
CA THR A 64 -0.32 -7.55 -12.47
C THR A 64 -1.26 -8.64 -12.98
N THR A 65 -2.18 -8.28 -13.90
CA THR A 65 -3.07 -9.25 -14.57
C THR A 65 -2.29 -10.36 -15.28
N ARG A 66 -1.07 -10.07 -15.70
CA ARG A 66 -0.19 -11.04 -16.39
C ARG A 66 0.36 -12.11 -15.44
N GLU A 67 0.60 -11.74 -14.19
CA GLU A 67 1.20 -12.61 -13.16
C GLU A 67 0.15 -13.29 -12.29
N ALA A 68 -1.11 -12.85 -12.36
CA ALA A 68 -2.21 -13.35 -11.55
C ALA A 68 -2.75 -14.68 -12.08
N ASP A 69 -1.94 -15.73 -11.98
CA ASP A 69 -2.30 -17.10 -12.39
C ASP A 69 -2.48 -17.99 -11.15
N ALA A 70 -3.72 -18.04 -10.65
CA ALA A 70 -4.07 -18.86 -9.49
C ALA A 70 -3.92 -20.36 -9.77
N ALA A 71 -4.15 -20.81 -11.01
CA ALA A 71 -4.02 -22.23 -11.38
C ALA A 71 -2.54 -22.66 -11.38
N ALA A 72 -1.66 -21.82 -11.92
CA ALA A 72 -0.23 -22.05 -11.87
C ALA A 72 0.30 -22.05 -10.43
N LEU A 73 -0.22 -21.17 -9.55
CA LEU A 73 0.17 -21.18 -8.14
C LEU A 73 -0.31 -22.44 -7.43
N LEU A 74 -1.56 -22.86 -7.66
CA LEU A 74 -2.11 -24.11 -7.09
C LEU A 74 -1.25 -25.31 -7.47
N THR A 75 -0.88 -25.42 -8.74
CA THR A 75 0.02 -26.48 -9.25
C THR A 75 1.40 -26.42 -8.58
N ARG A 76 1.94 -25.23 -8.35
CA ARG A 76 3.27 -25.06 -7.74
C ARG A 76 3.30 -25.31 -6.24
N ILE A 77 2.21 -25.07 -5.54
CA ILE A 77 2.08 -25.41 -4.11
C ILE A 77 2.18 -26.92 -3.93
N ASP A 78 1.60 -27.71 -4.83
CA ASP A 78 1.69 -29.18 -4.88
C ASP A 78 1.43 -29.84 -3.52
N GLU A 79 0.40 -29.38 -2.81
CA GLU A 79 -0.06 -29.92 -1.53
C GLU A 79 -1.46 -30.53 -1.73
N PRO A 80 -1.63 -31.85 -1.61
CA PRO A 80 -2.90 -32.53 -1.93
C PRO A 80 -4.13 -32.06 -1.14
N ARG A 81 -3.92 -31.43 0.00
CA ARG A 81 -5.00 -30.90 0.85
C ARG A 81 -5.48 -29.53 0.39
N VAL A 82 -4.67 -28.79 -0.38
CA VAL A 82 -5.05 -27.49 -0.92
C VAL A 82 -5.86 -27.69 -2.20
N HIS A 83 -7.12 -27.30 -2.14
CA HIS A 83 -8.06 -27.49 -3.25
C HIS A 83 -8.38 -26.17 -3.97
N GLU A 84 -8.07 -25.04 -3.37
CA GLU A 84 -8.37 -23.73 -3.94
C GLU A 84 -7.23 -22.73 -3.64
N VAL A 85 -6.92 -21.92 -4.65
CA VAL A 85 -6.05 -20.75 -4.54
C VAL A 85 -6.81 -19.51 -4.96
N ILE A 86 -6.66 -18.43 -4.19
CA ILE A 86 -7.29 -17.15 -4.45
C ILE A 86 -6.21 -16.07 -4.40
N LEU A 87 -6.01 -15.38 -5.53
CA LEU A 87 -5.06 -14.27 -5.65
C LEU A 87 -5.80 -12.94 -5.79
N ALA A 88 -5.29 -11.90 -5.17
CA ALA A 88 -5.73 -10.54 -5.36
C ALA A 88 -4.55 -9.56 -5.25
N HIS A 89 -4.70 -8.38 -5.81
CA HIS A 89 -3.79 -7.28 -5.53
C HIS A 89 -3.89 -6.87 -4.04
N ASP A 90 -2.79 -6.46 -3.41
CA ASP A 90 -2.73 -6.07 -2.00
C ASP A 90 -3.70 -4.93 -1.62
N SER A 91 -4.06 -4.06 -2.57
CA SER A 91 -5.10 -3.05 -2.34
C SER A 91 -6.47 -3.67 -2.03
N THR A 92 -6.79 -4.83 -2.64
CA THR A 92 -8.04 -5.57 -2.36
C THR A 92 -8.04 -6.13 -0.94
N THR A 93 -6.95 -6.77 -0.53
CA THR A 93 -6.83 -7.28 0.85
C THR A 93 -6.71 -6.15 1.87
N SER A 94 -6.03 -5.05 1.55
CA SER A 94 -6.00 -3.86 2.39
C SER A 94 -7.40 -3.27 2.58
N PHE A 95 -8.21 -3.21 1.52
CA PHE A 95 -9.60 -2.74 1.61
C PHE A 95 -10.44 -3.66 2.50
N LEU A 96 -10.42 -4.96 2.23
CA LEU A 96 -11.19 -5.94 3.01
C LEU A 96 -10.76 -5.98 4.48
N GLY A 97 -9.48 -5.86 4.75
CA GLY A 97 -8.95 -5.81 6.12
C GLY A 97 -9.34 -4.53 6.86
N ALA A 98 -9.24 -3.39 6.20
CA ALA A 98 -9.52 -2.10 6.83
C ALA A 98 -11.02 -1.80 6.97
N LEU A 99 -11.82 -2.06 5.95
CA LEU A 99 -13.24 -1.69 5.91
C LEU A 99 -14.19 -2.89 5.95
N GLY A 100 -13.75 -4.08 5.52
CA GLY A 100 -14.65 -5.23 5.35
C GLY A 100 -15.58 -5.04 4.15
N ASP A 101 -16.84 -5.44 4.31
CA ASP A 101 -17.88 -5.38 3.28
C ASP A 101 -18.74 -4.10 3.45
N VAL A 102 -18.11 -2.93 3.22
CA VAL A 102 -18.81 -1.63 3.24
C VAL A 102 -18.39 -0.80 2.03
N HIS A 103 -19.25 0.13 1.59
CA HIS A 103 -18.89 1.06 0.53
C HIS A 103 -17.92 2.13 1.06
N GLY A 104 -16.87 2.40 0.32
CA GLY A 104 -15.87 3.36 0.77
C GLY A 104 -14.59 3.32 -0.02
N ALA A 105 -13.55 3.94 0.53
CA ALA A 105 -12.21 3.95 -0.03
C ALA A 105 -11.15 3.68 1.03
N VAL A 106 -10.12 2.95 0.65
CA VAL A 106 -8.89 2.80 1.43
C VAL A 106 -7.75 3.42 0.62
N VAL A 107 -7.03 4.37 1.25
CA VAL A 107 -5.76 4.88 0.73
C VAL A 107 -4.62 4.29 1.57
N ALA A 108 -3.78 3.51 0.92
CA ALA A 108 -2.62 2.86 1.53
C ALA A 108 -1.34 3.58 1.10
N ALA A 109 -0.74 4.37 2.00
CA ALA A 109 0.43 5.18 1.71
C ALA A 109 1.64 4.78 2.57
N GLY A 110 2.59 4.13 1.94
CA GLY A 110 3.89 3.74 2.46
C GLY A 110 5.02 4.30 1.61
N THR A 111 5.95 3.46 1.16
CA THR A 111 6.96 3.84 0.16
C THR A 111 6.31 4.32 -1.13
N GLY A 112 5.32 3.59 -1.64
CA GLY A 112 4.39 4.01 -2.68
C GLY A 112 2.99 4.29 -2.10
N VAL A 113 2.00 4.50 -2.98
CA VAL A 113 0.61 4.68 -2.60
C VAL A 113 -0.32 3.96 -3.56
N VAL A 114 -1.44 3.50 -3.07
CA VAL A 114 -2.57 3.04 -3.88
C VAL A 114 -3.87 3.38 -3.17
N THR A 115 -4.86 3.83 -3.93
CA THR A 115 -6.22 4.05 -3.44
C THR A 115 -7.17 3.08 -4.13
N LEU A 116 -7.98 2.37 -3.34
CA LEU A 116 -9.04 1.50 -3.83
C LEU A 116 -10.37 1.95 -3.25
N ALA A 117 -11.34 2.23 -4.10
CA ALA A 117 -12.72 2.48 -3.71
C ALA A 117 -13.65 1.36 -4.19
N VAL A 118 -14.62 1.03 -3.36
CA VAL A 118 -15.69 0.05 -3.64
C VAL A 118 -17.03 0.72 -3.39
N GLY A 119 -17.86 0.76 -4.43
CA GLY A 119 -19.25 1.19 -4.37
C GLY A 119 -20.20 0.00 -4.51
N ALA A 120 -21.48 0.29 -4.70
CA ALA A 120 -22.53 -0.75 -4.80
C ALA A 120 -22.31 -1.75 -5.94
N THR A 121 -21.77 -1.31 -7.07
CA THR A 121 -21.60 -2.14 -8.28
C THR A 121 -20.24 -1.98 -8.96
N GLN A 122 -19.44 -1.02 -8.53
CA GLN A 122 -18.19 -0.66 -9.18
C GLN A 122 -17.03 -0.60 -8.19
N VAL A 123 -15.85 -0.82 -8.73
CA VAL A 123 -14.58 -0.68 -8.02
C VAL A 123 -13.70 0.27 -8.82
N ALA A 124 -12.98 1.15 -8.14
CA ALA A 124 -12.03 2.04 -8.77
C ALA A 124 -10.69 2.00 -8.02
N ARG A 125 -9.65 1.64 -8.75
CA ARG A 125 -8.29 1.87 -8.31
C ARG A 125 -7.81 3.20 -8.87
N VAL A 126 -7.17 4.01 -8.02
CA VAL A 126 -6.56 5.31 -8.37
C VAL A 126 -5.15 5.33 -7.82
N ASP A 127 -4.22 5.83 -8.63
CA ASP A 127 -2.78 5.83 -8.39
C ASP A 127 -2.21 4.40 -8.21
N GLY A 128 -1.01 4.27 -7.65
CA GLY A 128 -0.27 3.00 -7.61
C GLY A 128 0.39 2.68 -8.96
N TRP A 129 0.87 3.72 -9.65
CA TRP A 129 1.58 3.60 -10.93
C TRP A 129 3.10 3.53 -10.76
N GLY A 130 3.57 3.44 -9.51
CA GLY A 130 4.97 3.43 -9.18
C GLY A 130 5.59 4.82 -9.14
N TYR A 131 6.71 4.93 -8.47
CA TYR A 131 7.37 6.18 -8.10
C TYR A 131 7.80 7.07 -9.29
N LEU A 132 7.93 6.51 -10.49
CA LEU A 132 8.33 7.27 -11.69
C LEU A 132 7.15 8.00 -12.36
N MET A 133 5.94 7.45 -12.28
CA MET A 133 4.77 7.94 -13.02
C MET A 133 3.60 8.32 -12.13
N GLY A 134 3.64 7.94 -10.85
CA GLY A 134 2.55 8.15 -9.91
C GLY A 134 3.04 8.24 -8.48
N ASP A 135 2.29 7.62 -7.59
CA ASP A 135 2.53 7.54 -6.15
C ASP A 135 2.55 8.91 -5.46
N ALA A 136 1.71 9.85 -5.91
CA ALA A 136 1.64 11.20 -5.34
C ALA A 136 1.21 11.16 -3.86
N GLY A 137 1.97 11.86 -3.00
CA GLY A 137 1.75 11.87 -1.55
C GLY A 137 2.37 10.69 -0.80
N SER A 138 2.99 9.72 -1.50
CA SER A 138 3.71 8.60 -0.88
C SER A 138 4.99 9.03 -0.16
N GLY A 139 5.59 8.11 0.60
CA GLY A 139 6.90 8.35 1.22
C GLY A 139 7.99 8.67 0.21
N TYR A 140 8.00 8.01 -0.95
CA TYR A 140 8.93 8.35 -2.02
C TYR A 140 8.70 9.76 -2.57
N TRP A 141 7.44 10.10 -2.86
CA TRP A 141 7.09 11.44 -3.34
C TRP A 141 7.51 12.53 -2.36
N ILE A 142 7.19 12.35 -1.06
CA ILE A 142 7.57 13.27 0.01
C ILE A 142 9.11 13.40 0.08
N GLY A 143 9.82 12.29 0.04
CA GLY A 143 11.29 12.29 0.09
C GLY A 143 11.93 12.94 -1.13
N ARG A 144 11.36 12.74 -2.32
CA ARG A 144 11.80 13.42 -3.54
C ARG A 144 11.60 14.93 -3.46
N GLU A 145 10.45 15.39 -2.97
CA GLU A 145 10.19 16.82 -2.73
C GLU A 145 11.17 17.41 -1.70
N ALA A 146 11.51 16.65 -0.65
CA ALA A 146 12.51 17.03 0.33
C ALA A 146 13.89 17.21 -0.30
N LEU A 147 14.35 16.26 -1.10
CA LEU A 147 15.65 16.35 -1.78
C LEU A 147 15.69 17.47 -2.84
N ASP A 148 14.60 17.70 -3.57
CA ASP A 148 14.49 18.86 -4.48
C ASP A 148 14.61 20.17 -3.69
N ALA A 149 13.94 20.27 -2.55
CA ALA A 149 14.02 21.48 -1.69
C ALA A 149 15.44 21.72 -1.16
N VAL A 150 16.15 20.66 -0.75
CA VAL A 150 17.56 20.73 -0.33
C VAL A 150 18.43 21.27 -1.46
N MET A 151 18.30 20.74 -2.67
CA MET A 151 19.11 21.19 -3.81
C MET A 151 18.75 22.61 -4.24
N ARG A 152 17.49 23.02 -4.12
CA ARG A 152 17.08 24.42 -4.36
C ARG A 152 17.67 25.39 -3.35
N GLU A 153 17.73 25.02 -2.08
CA GLU A 153 18.44 25.83 -1.09
C GLU A 153 19.93 25.90 -1.40
N PHE A 154 20.56 24.75 -1.70
CA PHE A 154 21.99 24.64 -1.97
C PHE A 154 22.44 25.54 -3.12
N ASP A 155 21.67 25.63 -4.21
CA ASP A 155 21.99 26.44 -5.39
C ASP A 155 21.33 27.82 -5.40
N GLY A 156 20.63 28.22 -4.32
CA GLY A 156 20.04 29.55 -4.13
C GLY A 156 18.71 29.78 -4.82
N ARG A 157 18.03 28.72 -5.34
CA ARG A 157 16.70 28.81 -5.97
C ARG A 157 15.54 28.67 -4.99
N GLY A 158 15.78 28.29 -3.75
CA GLY A 158 14.75 28.03 -2.75
C GLY A 158 15.08 28.59 -1.37
N PRO A 159 14.09 28.56 -0.47
CA PRO A 159 14.28 29.02 0.91
C PRO A 159 15.16 28.04 1.70
N ALA A 160 15.73 28.53 2.80
CA ALA A 160 16.43 27.71 3.77
C ALA A 160 15.51 26.66 4.40
N THR A 161 16.04 25.46 4.64
CA THR A 161 15.32 24.35 5.28
C THR A 161 16.25 23.48 6.13
N ALA A 162 15.76 23.01 7.26
CA ALA A 162 16.49 22.07 8.11
C ALA A 162 16.72 20.70 7.45
N LEU A 163 16.02 20.38 6.35
CA LEU A 163 16.23 19.18 5.54
C LEU A 163 17.66 19.11 4.96
N ARG A 164 18.29 20.27 4.74
CA ARG A 164 19.67 20.34 4.25
C ARG A 164 20.64 19.62 5.17
N GLN A 165 20.58 19.88 6.47
CA GLN A 165 21.43 19.20 7.44
C GLN A 165 21.24 17.67 7.38
N VAL A 166 20.00 17.20 7.26
CA VAL A 166 19.69 15.76 7.13
C VAL A 166 20.34 15.17 5.88
N ALA A 167 20.30 15.88 4.77
CA ALA A 167 20.94 15.44 3.53
C ALA A 167 22.47 15.42 3.64
N GLU A 168 23.07 16.46 4.27
CA GLU A 168 24.53 16.57 4.49
C GLU A 168 25.07 15.48 5.46
N GLU A 169 24.25 15.04 6.42
CA GLU A 169 24.60 13.88 7.28
C GLU A 169 24.75 12.58 6.46
N ARG A 170 23.97 12.43 5.40
CA ARG A 170 24.05 11.26 4.51
C ARG A 170 25.08 11.45 3.39
N TRP A 171 25.12 12.63 2.80
CA TRP A 171 26.03 13.02 1.71
C TRP A 171 26.76 14.31 2.09
N PRO A 172 27.95 14.20 2.71
CA PRO A 172 28.72 15.39 3.13
C PRO A 172 29.05 16.35 1.98
N ASP A 173 29.17 15.82 0.77
CA ASP A 173 29.27 16.60 -0.46
C ASP A 173 27.98 16.49 -1.29
N LEU A 174 27.09 17.47 -1.15
CA LEU A 174 25.82 17.50 -1.88
C LEU A 174 26.01 17.54 -3.41
N THR A 175 27.18 17.97 -3.91
CA THR A 175 27.44 17.96 -5.36
C THR A 175 27.59 16.55 -5.92
N GLN A 176 27.88 15.56 -5.08
CA GLN A 176 27.98 14.16 -5.45
C GLN A 176 26.71 13.36 -5.11
N ALA A 177 25.82 13.90 -4.27
CA ALA A 177 24.65 13.18 -3.76
C ALA A 177 23.77 12.56 -4.85
N TYR A 178 23.58 13.25 -5.98
CA TYR A 178 22.76 12.73 -7.09
C TYR A 178 23.41 11.55 -7.81
N ILE A 179 24.75 11.53 -7.91
CA ILE A 179 25.50 10.42 -8.51
C ILE A 179 25.40 9.20 -7.61
N ASP A 180 25.66 9.37 -6.31
CA ASP A 180 25.60 8.30 -5.33
C ASP A 180 24.20 7.71 -5.25
N LEU A 181 23.16 8.55 -5.22
CA LEU A 181 21.78 8.11 -5.16
C LEU A 181 21.36 7.35 -6.43
N GLN A 182 21.77 7.80 -7.63
CA GLN A 182 21.46 7.11 -8.88
C GLN A 182 22.11 5.72 -8.96
N ALA A 183 23.30 5.58 -8.39
CA ALA A 183 24.04 4.32 -8.34
C ALA A 183 23.52 3.37 -7.24
N ASP A 184 22.78 3.87 -6.26
CA ASP A 184 22.30 3.08 -5.13
C ASP A 184 21.15 2.14 -5.58
N HIS A 185 21.33 0.83 -5.37
CA HIS A 185 20.28 -0.15 -5.62
C HIS A 185 19.04 0.08 -4.74
N ASP A 186 19.24 0.59 -3.53
CA ASP A 186 18.19 0.91 -2.56
C ASP A 186 17.62 2.32 -2.71
N ARG A 187 17.91 3.03 -3.80
CA ARG A 187 17.56 4.45 -3.99
C ARG A 187 16.10 4.79 -3.68
N VAL A 188 15.16 3.89 -4.03
CA VAL A 188 13.73 4.11 -3.75
C VAL A 188 13.48 4.15 -2.25
N ARG A 189 14.04 3.21 -1.51
CA ARG A 189 13.93 3.12 -0.05
C ARG A 189 14.64 4.30 0.62
N VAL A 190 15.81 4.67 0.10
CA VAL A 190 16.59 5.82 0.59
C VAL A 190 15.79 7.12 0.43
N VAL A 191 15.24 7.39 -0.75
CA VAL A 191 14.41 8.59 -0.97
C VAL A 191 13.18 8.56 -0.05
N ALA A 192 12.46 7.44 0.00
CA ALA A 192 11.27 7.31 0.84
C ALA A 192 11.55 7.51 2.34
N SER A 193 12.76 7.21 2.81
CA SER A 193 13.14 7.40 4.21
C SER A 193 13.13 8.87 4.64
N PHE A 194 13.31 9.81 3.71
CA PHE A 194 13.23 11.24 4.00
C PHE A 194 11.85 11.70 4.45
N ALA A 195 10.79 10.95 4.16
CA ALA A 195 9.44 11.28 4.62
C ALA A 195 9.34 11.37 6.16
N ALA A 196 10.09 10.53 6.88
CA ALA A 196 10.13 10.59 8.34
C ALA A 196 10.82 11.87 8.84
N HIS A 197 11.86 12.34 8.14
CA HIS A 197 12.53 13.59 8.46
C HIS A 197 11.64 14.80 8.15
N VAL A 198 10.92 14.77 7.02
CA VAL A 198 9.92 15.80 6.69
C VAL A 198 8.87 15.91 7.79
N ALA A 199 8.30 14.77 8.22
CA ALA A 199 7.29 14.75 9.28
C ALA A 199 7.81 15.33 10.60
N ARG A 200 9.03 14.96 11.01
CA ARG A 200 9.68 15.49 12.22
C ARG A 200 9.94 16.99 12.12
N LEU A 201 10.57 17.43 11.03
CA LEU A 201 10.94 18.84 10.84
C LEU A 201 9.71 19.74 10.66
N ALA A 202 8.65 19.24 10.02
CA ALA A 202 7.37 19.94 9.95
C ALA A 202 6.80 20.20 11.36
N ALA A 203 6.88 19.20 12.25
CA ALA A 203 6.46 19.35 13.65
C ALA A 203 7.34 20.34 14.43
N GLU A 204 8.62 20.45 14.07
CA GLU A 204 9.58 21.40 14.65
C GLU A 204 9.46 22.82 14.05
N GLY A 205 8.59 23.02 13.05
CA GLY A 205 8.29 24.35 12.49
C GLY A 205 9.05 24.70 11.21
N ASP A 206 9.78 23.76 10.58
CA ASP A 206 10.39 24.01 9.26
C ASP A 206 9.32 24.23 8.21
N ALA A 207 9.27 25.46 7.64
CA ALA A 207 8.21 25.87 6.73
C ALA A 207 8.17 25.06 5.42
N VAL A 208 9.34 24.61 4.94
CA VAL A 208 9.45 23.79 3.72
C VAL A 208 8.85 22.41 3.97
N SER A 209 9.21 21.79 5.09
CA SER A 209 8.67 20.49 5.50
C SER A 209 7.15 20.55 5.73
N GLN A 210 6.65 21.63 6.35
CA GLN A 210 5.20 21.85 6.52
C GLN A 210 4.51 21.95 5.16
N HIS A 211 5.05 22.69 4.21
CA HIS A 211 4.50 22.83 2.86
C HIS A 211 4.44 21.48 2.13
N ILE A 212 5.52 20.68 2.20
CA ILE A 212 5.55 19.34 1.61
C ILE A 212 4.48 18.44 2.25
N THR A 213 4.35 18.48 3.57
CA THR A 213 3.37 17.70 4.34
C THR A 213 1.93 18.02 3.94
N VAL A 214 1.58 19.31 3.85
CA VAL A 214 0.23 19.74 3.45
C VAL A 214 -0.09 19.32 2.01
N ARG A 215 0.85 19.50 1.10
CA ARG A 215 0.68 19.06 -0.29
C ARG A 215 0.49 17.55 -0.39
N ALA A 216 1.28 16.77 0.35
CA ALA A 216 1.13 15.31 0.37
C ALA A 216 -0.27 14.88 0.84
N GLY A 217 -0.78 15.51 1.92
CA GLY A 217 -2.15 15.28 2.39
C GLY A 217 -3.21 15.59 1.33
N GLY A 218 -3.02 16.69 0.58
CA GLY A 218 -3.90 17.08 -0.53
C GLY A 218 -3.88 16.06 -1.70
N GLU A 219 -2.71 15.57 -2.10
CA GLU A 219 -2.59 14.55 -3.16
C GLU A 219 -3.30 13.24 -2.76
N LEU A 220 -3.12 12.81 -1.53
CA LEU A 220 -3.78 11.61 -1.00
C LEU A 220 -5.31 11.77 -0.96
N ALA A 221 -5.80 12.94 -0.52
CA ALA A 221 -7.23 13.24 -0.53
C ALA A 221 -7.80 13.29 -1.94
N HIS A 222 -7.08 13.92 -2.88
CA HIS A 222 -7.47 13.97 -4.29
C HIS A 222 -7.61 12.57 -4.92
N SER A 223 -6.72 11.64 -4.56
CA SER A 223 -6.82 10.25 -5.04
C SER A 223 -8.08 9.56 -4.50
N VAL A 224 -8.42 9.79 -3.22
CA VAL A 224 -9.66 9.27 -2.59
C VAL A 224 -10.89 9.85 -3.25
N GLU A 225 -10.99 11.17 -3.38
CA GLU A 225 -12.13 11.83 -4.04
C GLU A 225 -12.33 11.34 -5.47
N THR A 226 -11.22 11.16 -6.21
CA THR A 226 -11.26 10.64 -7.57
C THR A 226 -11.78 9.21 -7.61
N ALA A 227 -11.35 8.36 -6.66
CA ALA A 227 -11.80 6.98 -6.55
C ALA A 227 -13.30 6.92 -6.18
N LEU A 228 -13.75 7.71 -5.22
CA LEU A 228 -15.16 7.79 -4.81
C LEU A 228 -16.03 8.30 -5.95
N ARG A 229 -15.60 9.32 -6.70
CA ARG A 229 -16.33 9.84 -7.87
C ARG A 229 -16.56 8.77 -8.93
N ARG A 230 -15.64 7.83 -9.08
CA ARG A 230 -15.73 6.74 -10.07
C ARG A 230 -16.64 5.61 -9.65
N VAL A 231 -16.93 5.45 -8.35
CA VAL A 231 -17.79 4.38 -7.84
C VAL A 231 -19.15 4.86 -7.36
N ARG A 232 -19.31 6.16 -7.11
CA ARG A 232 -20.57 6.77 -6.66
C ARG A 232 -21.64 6.65 -7.75
N THR A 233 -22.79 6.09 -7.38
CA THR A 233 -23.96 5.95 -8.26
C THR A 233 -25.07 6.92 -7.90
N ASP A 234 -25.14 7.38 -6.65
CA ASP A 234 -26.09 8.35 -6.14
C ASP A 234 -25.40 9.47 -5.35
N PRO A 235 -25.77 10.74 -5.52
CA PRO A 235 -25.19 11.86 -4.75
C PRO A 235 -25.34 11.74 -3.22
N SER A 236 -26.34 11.00 -2.73
CA SER A 236 -26.61 10.79 -1.32
C SER A 236 -25.89 9.57 -0.71
N GLU A 237 -25.07 8.86 -1.50
CA GLU A 237 -24.30 7.74 -0.98
C GLU A 237 -23.33 8.19 0.10
N HIS A 238 -23.37 7.47 1.25
CA HIS A 238 -22.41 7.62 2.32
C HIS A 238 -21.25 6.65 2.14
N PHE A 239 -20.01 7.13 2.31
CA PHE A 239 -18.80 6.35 2.15
C PHE A 239 -17.95 6.34 3.43
N SER A 240 -17.38 5.19 3.76
CA SER A 240 -16.33 5.09 4.76
C SER A 240 -14.96 5.28 4.11
N VAL A 241 -14.12 6.16 4.63
CA VAL A 241 -12.75 6.35 4.15
C VAL A 241 -11.76 5.97 5.24
N CYS A 242 -10.82 5.12 4.89
CA CYS A 242 -9.77 4.67 5.80
C CYS A 242 -8.39 4.97 5.20
N ALA A 243 -7.55 5.63 5.99
CA ALA A 243 -6.18 6.01 5.63
C ALA A 243 -5.20 5.10 6.38
N ILE A 244 -4.40 4.31 5.64
CA ILE A 244 -3.46 3.36 6.22
C ILE A 244 -2.04 3.55 5.69
N GLY A 245 -1.07 3.05 6.43
CA GLY A 245 0.33 3.08 6.06
C GLY A 245 1.18 4.07 6.85
N GLY A 246 2.50 3.98 6.63
CA GLY A 246 3.48 4.71 7.44
C GLY A 246 3.43 6.24 7.29
N VAL A 247 3.00 6.72 6.16
CA VAL A 247 2.90 8.17 5.86
C VAL A 247 1.87 8.85 6.77
N PHE A 248 0.77 8.18 7.08
CA PHE A 248 -0.28 8.70 7.96
C PHE A 248 0.08 8.72 9.45
N ARG A 249 1.27 8.23 9.84
CA ARG A 249 1.79 8.41 11.20
C ARG A 249 2.19 9.87 11.49
N SER A 250 2.31 10.72 10.47
CA SER A 250 2.48 12.16 10.64
C SER A 250 1.12 12.80 10.98
N PRO A 251 0.94 13.35 12.20
CA PRO A 251 -0.33 13.97 12.58
C PRO A 251 -0.71 15.14 11.68
N GLN A 252 0.27 15.95 11.26
CA GLN A 252 0.02 17.11 10.38
C GLN A 252 -0.41 16.69 8.98
N LEU A 253 0.17 15.59 8.44
CA LEU A 253 -0.25 15.05 7.15
C LEU A 253 -1.67 14.49 7.25
N HIS A 254 -1.95 13.74 8.31
CA HIS A 254 -3.28 13.19 8.55
C HIS A 254 -4.33 14.31 8.71
N GLU A 255 -4.00 15.38 9.43
CA GLU A 255 -4.88 16.55 9.58
C GLU A 255 -5.11 17.26 8.23
N ALA A 256 -4.06 17.46 7.43
CA ALA A 256 -4.19 18.04 6.10
C ALA A 256 -5.08 17.17 5.20
N PHE A 257 -4.86 15.85 5.18
CA PHE A 257 -5.71 14.89 4.48
C PHE A 257 -7.16 14.97 4.94
N ALA A 258 -7.41 14.91 6.25
CA ALA A 258 -8.75 14.96 6.82
C ALA A 258 -9.48 16.27 6.50
N SER A 259 -8.76 17.40 6.52
CA SER A 259 -9.31 18.71 6.17
C SER A 259 -9.73 18.78 4.69
N HIS A 260 -8.95 18.21 3.78
CA HIS A 260 -9.32 18.13 2.36
C HIS A 260 -10.55 17.24 2.14
N ILE A 261 -10.59 16.06 2.77
CA ILE A 261 -11.75 15.15 2.68
C ILE A 261 -13.01 15.82 3.23
N ALA A 262 -12.91 16.52 4.37
CA ALA A 262 -14.05 17.23 4.96
C ALA A 262 -14.56 18.40 4.10
N ALA A 263 -13.73 18.97 3.25
CA ALA A 263 -14.09 20.02 2.32
C ALA A 263 -14.65 19.48 0.98
N SER A 264 -14.66 18.17 0.77
CA SER A 264 -15.14 17.53 -0.46
C SER A 264 -16.68 17.51 -0.55
N ASP A 265 -17.20 17.29 -1.76
CA ASP A 265 -18.64 17.16 -2.04
C ASP A 265 -19.20 15.75 -1.75
N PHE A 266 -18.50 14.96 -0.95
CA PHE A 266 -18.90 13.60 -0.59
C PHE A 266 -19.38 13.52 0.85
N ASP A 267 -20.43 12.73 1.11
CA ASP A 267 -20.79 12.32 2.47
C ASP A 267 -19.83 11.21 2.92
N VAL A 268 -18.82 11.58 3.70
CA VAL A 268 -17.72 10.70 4.10
C VAL A 268 -17.55 10.65 5.60
N ALA A 269 -17.43 9.43 6.14
CA ALA A 269 -16.88 9.19 7.47
C ALA A 269 -15.41 8.71 7.36
N LEU A 270 -14.49 9.46 7.98
CA LEU A 270 -13.14 8.93 8.23
C LEU A 270 -13.20 7.91 9.36
N VAL A 271 -12.70 6.71 9.11
CA VAL A 271 -12.77 5.59 10.07
C VAL A 271 -11.39 4.96 10.29
N GLU A 272 -11.18 4.46 11.49
CA GLU A 272 -10.01 3.65 11.81
C GLU A 272 -10.10 2.28 11.13
N PRO A 273 -8.95 1.67 10.72
CA PRO A 273 -8.95 0.35 10.13
C PRO A 273 -9.41 -0.71 11.14
N ARG A 274 -10.30 -1.61 10.70
CA ARG A 274 -10.75 -2.75 11.51
C ARG A 274 -9.67 -3.80 11.69
N GLY A 275 -8.77 -3.93 10.71
CA GLY A 275 -7.66 -4.87 10.64
C GLY A 275 -6.65 -4.49 9.58
N HIS A 276 -5.78 -5.42 9.26
CA HIS A 276 -4.64 -5.26 8.35
C HIS A 276 -4.82 -6.07 7.05
N GLY A 277 -3.89 -5.97 6.12
CA GLY A 277 -3.88 -6.71 4.86
C GLY A 277 -4.01 -8.22 5.06
N ILE A 278 -3.40 -8.78 6.10
CA ILE A 278 -3.53 -10.20 6.42
C ILE A 278 -4.96 -10.61 6.81
N ASP A 279 -5.70 -9.73 7.51
CA ASP A 279 -7.11 -9.98 7.85
C ASP A 279 -7.97 -9.95 6.59
N GLY A 280 -7.65 -9.05 5.66
CA GLY A 280 -8.29 -9.01 4.35
C GLY A 280 -7.92 -10.21 3.46
N ALA A 281 -6.69 -10.71 3.56
CA ALA A 281 -6.32 -11.95 2.88
C ALA A 281 -7.12 -13.14 3.41
N VAL A 282 -7.39 -13.22 4.71
CA VAL A 282 -8.34 -14.21 5.27
C VAL A 282 -9.74 -14.02 4.69
N ALA A 283 -10.23 -12.78 4.64
CA ALA A 283 -11.57 -12.47 4.15
C ALA A 283 -11.79 -12.80 2.65
N LEU A 284 -10.72 -12.89 1.85
CA LEU A 284 -10.82 -13.30 0.44
C LEU A 284 -11.49 -14.69 0.26
N ALA A 285 -11.32 -15.59 1.20
CA ALA A 285 -11.91 -16.93 1.14
C ALA A 285 -13.44 -16.89 1.11
N ASP A 286 -14.02 -15.91 1.82
CA ASP A 286 -15.47 -15.75 1.95
C ASP A 286 -16.07 -14.75 0.95
N LEU A 287 -15.24 -14.16 0.07
CA LEU A 287 -15.68 -13.16 -0.91
C LEU A 287 -16.63 -13.80 -1.93
N GLY A 288 -17.90 -13.42 -1.87
CA GLY A 288 -18.94 -13.95 -2.73
C GLY A 288 -18.81 -13.51 -4.21
N PRO A 289 -19.33 -14.28 -5.16
CA PRO A 289 -19.19 -13.99 -6.59
C PRO A 289 -19.96 -12.74 -7.05
N ARG A 290 -20.88 -12.23 -6.24
CA ARG A 290 -21.63 -10.99 -6.51
C ARG A 290 -21.03 -9.75 -5.86
N HIS A 291 -19.97 -9.90 -5.08
CA HIS A 291 -19.28 -8.78 -4.48
C HIS A 291 -18.61 -7.93 -5.57
N PRO A 292 -18.63 -6.57 -5.51
CA PRO A 292 -18.00 -5.72 -6.52
C PRO A 292 -16.51 -6.01 -6.75
N LEU A 293 -15.77 -6.49 -5.74
CA LEU A 293 -14.37 -6.89 -5.85
C LEU A 293 -14.15 -8.23 -6.57
N ALA A 294 -15.19 -9.07 -6.77
CA ALA A 294 -15.02 -10.40 -7.36
C ALA A 294 -14.30 -10.39 -8.73
N PRO A 295 -14.52 -9.41 -9.64
CA PRO A 295 -13.76 -9.32 -10.89
C PRO A 295 -12.25 -9.01 -10.73
N ALA A 296 -11.84 -8.51 -9.57
CA ALA A 296 -10.44 -8.20 -9.24
C ALA A 296 -9.74 -9.32 -8.46
N VAL A 297 -10.35 -10.51 -8.43
CA VAL A 297 -9.85 -11.67 -7.70
C VAL A 297 -9.73 -12.86 -8.67
N TRP A 298 -8.58 -13.51 -8.68
CA TRP A 298 -8.32 -14.69 -9.49
C TRP A 298 -8.42 -15.94 -8.63
N ARG A 299 -9.25 -16.89 -9.08
CA ARG A 299 -9.52 -18.15 -8.36
C ARG A 299 -9.19 -19.36 -9.22
N ALA A 300 -8.65 -20.40 -8.61
CA ALA A 300 -8.50 -21.71 -9.22
C ALA A 300 -8.83 -22.80 -8.19
N SER A 301 -9.56 -23.81 -8.63
CA SER A 301 -9.90 -24.99 -7.83
C SER A 301 -9.43 -26.25 -8.54
N ALA A 302 -8.98 -27.27 -7.75
CA ALA A 302 -8.54 -28.58 -8.24
C ALA A 302 -9.75 -29.45 -8.63
#